data_6939fa8f867e134368fe4fc9886b51bd
#
_entry.id   6939fa8f867e134368fe4fc9886b51bd
#
_cell.length_a   1.000
_cell.length_b   1.000
_cell.length_c   1.000
_cell.angle_alpha   90.00
_cell.angle_beta   90.00
_cell.angle_gamma   90.00
#
_symmetry.space_group_name_H-M   'P 1'
#
loop_
_entity.id
_entity.type
_entity.pdbx_description
1 polymer ?
#
loop_
_entity_poly.entity_id
_entity_poly.type
_entity_poly.pdbx_seq_one_letter_code
_entity_poly.pdbx_strand_id
1 'polypeptide(L)'
;LSSKKKTKDAFIDNTGPQADNEKKMYKGPVIIVPGGLNTDIIGLGVEKIISRGELTLGGRLKIGPGGKARNMAQMSAAYLGKNKIAMIGRTSQDPYGLWKIPLESLQAEGVDTSYVKVSDFEESGRKFPGVALIPVDKKGKNQIYVLPGANSDFSISDIEEANELFLNKKGNKVMLLALEIPIRTALFSIEKANSSGIRIILDPGGIRAPIAGLLSEKIFLIKPNEHEALILTGIKVSDFDSASLAAEIFISKGIQNVLITHGERGAYFFNEQKSIHIPCPEVPDTGTYDETGCGDQVSALAASGLAEGKNISEVAELSILAGTMQFHRAGIQPVKKKELWDMKGRSQ
;
A
#
# COMPACT_ATOMS: atom_id res chain seq x y z
N LEU A 1 -49.22 61.99 -49.11
CA LEU A 1 -47.81 62.22 -48.84
C LEU A 1 -47.30 61.10 -47.96
N SER A 2 -46.62 60.15 -48.59
CA SER A 2 -46.15 58.84 -48.12
C SER A 2 -44.81 58.98 -47.40
N SER A 3 -44.68 58.42 -46.29
CA SER A 3 -43.35 58.11 -45.68
C SER A 3 -43.20 56.62 -45.39
N LYS A 4 -42.38 56.00 -46.18
CA LYS A 4 -41.93 54.60 -46.00
C LYS A 4 -41.02 54.44 -44.76
N LYS A 5 -41.44 53.64 -43.76
CA LYS A 5 -40.59 53.14 -42.70
C LYS A 5 -39.84 51.88 -43.19
N LYS A 6 -38.54 51.95 -43.19
CA LYS A 6 -37.66 50.79 -43.36
C LYS A 6 -37.61 50.02 -42.06
N THR A 7 -38.05 48.78 -42.09
CA THR A 7 -37.78 47.76 -41.04
C THR A 7 -36.32 47.29 -41.13
N LYS A 8 -35.59 47.42 -40.05
CA LYS A 8 -34.26 46.76 -39.85
C LYS A 8 -34.51 45.37 -39.32
N ASP A 9 -34.14 44.35 -40.06
CA ASP A 9 -34.07 43.01 -39.62
C ASP A 9 -32.88 42.90 -38.64
N ALA A 10 -33.18 42.58 -37.35
CA ALA A 10 -32.18 42.28 -36.37
C ALA A 10 -31.82 40.79 -36.49
N PHE A 11 -30.61 40.50 -36.96
CA PHE A 11 -30.00 39.18 -36.81
C PHE A 11 -29.80 38.88 -35.33
N ILE A 12 -30.52 37.90 -34.81
CA ILE A 12 -30.30 37.37 -33.50
C ILE A 12 -29.10 36.41 -33.63
N ASP A 13 -27.95 36.85 -33.10
CA ASP A 13 -26.75 36.02 -32.94
C ASP A 13 -27.01 35.04 -31.79
N ASN A 14 -27.23 33.79 -32.15
CA ASN A 14 -27.51 32.69 -31.22
C ASN A 14 -26.19 31.96 -30.83
N THR A 15 -25.21 32.72 -30.36
CA THR A 15 -24.06 32.12 -29.65
C THR A 15 -24.42 32.01 -28.18
N GLY A 16 -25.10 30.91 -27.84
CA GLY A 16 -25.26 30.50 -26.46
C GLY A 16 -23.87 30.23 -25.83
N PRO A 17 -23.71 30.45 -24.53
CA PRO A 17 -22.43 30.25 -23.88
C PRO A 17 -21.98 28.80 -24.05
N GLN A 18 -20.87 28.62 -24.77
CA GLN A 18 -20.13 27.36 -24.72
C GLN A 18 -19.79 27.10 -23.26
N ALA A 19 -20.44 26.11 -22.69
CA ALA A 19 -20.11 25.63 -21.37
C ALA A 19 -18.69 25.10 -21.41
N ASP A 20 -17.76 25.89 -20.88
CA ASP A 20 -16.44 25.44 -20.48
C ASP A 20 -16.60 24.32 -19.43
N ASN A 21 -16.78 23.09 -19.93
CA ASN A 21 -16.63 21.89 -19.15
C ASN A 21 -15.14 21.65 -18.90
N GLU A 22 -14.45 22.58 -18.25
CA GLU A 22 -13.25 22.26 -17.52
C GLU A 22 -13.65 21.19 -16.51
N LYS A 23 -13.30 19.92 -16.81
CA LYS A 23 -13.33 18.82 -15.85
C LYS A 23 -12.50 19.28 -14.66
N LYS A 24 -13.14 19.84 -13.63
CA LYS A 24 -12.47 20.09 -12.35
C LYS A 24 -11.87 18.78 -11.92
N MET A 25 -10.56 18.62 -12.14
CA MET A 25 -9.80 17.45 -11.69
C MET A 25 -9.98 17.34 -10.19
N TYR A 26 -10.43 16.18 -9.72
CA TYR A 26 -10.52 15.89 -8.30
C TYR A 26 -9.13 16.07 -7.66
N LYS A 27 -9.03 16.98 -6.72
CA LYS A 27 -7.75 17.35 -6.07
C LYS A 27 -7.46 16.55 -4.80
N GLY A 28 -8.38 15.70 -4.34
CA GLY A 28 -8.23 14.93 -3.10
C GLY A 28 -7.43 13.62 -3.28
N PRO A 29 -7.27 12.85 -2.18
CA PRO A 29 -6.58 11.57 -2.20
C PRO A 29 -7.19 10.57 -3.18
N VAL A 30 -6.33 9.92 -3.96
CA VAL A 30 -6.71 8.87 -4.93
C VAL A 30 -6.39 7.47 -4.39
N ILE A 31 -5.54 7.38 -3.36
CA ILE A 31 -5.29 6.13 -2.62
C ILE A 31 -5.65 6.34 -1.16
N ILE A 32 -6.40 5.39 -0.61
CA ILE A 32 -6.77 5.32 0.80
C ILE A 32 -6.03 4.12 1.40
N VAL A 33 -5.31 4.33 2.50
CA VAL A 33 -4.53 3.29 3.17
C VAL A 33 -4.97 3.16 4.62
N PRO A 34 -5.97 2.29 4.91
CA PRO A 34 -6.28 1.94 6.29
C PRO A 34 -5.21 1.00 6.83
N GLY A 35 -4.63 1.31 8.01
CA GLY A 35 -3.60 0.42 8.51
C GLY A 35 -2.84 0.88 9.74
N GLY A 36 -1.87 0.05 10.15
CA GLY A 36 -1.00 0.28 11.28
C GLY A 36 0.18 1.20 10.96
N LEU A 37 0.63 1.89 12.01
CA LEU A 37 1.85 2.71 12.03
C LEU A 37 2.76 2.16 13.13
N ASN A 38 3.99 1.80 12.78
CA ASN A 38 4.96 1.29 13.75
C ASN A 38 6.21 2.17 13.80
N THR A 39 6.87 2.14 14.94
CA THR A 39 8.27 2.52 15.06
C THR A 39 9.11 1.27 15.14
N ASP A 40 10.05 1.13 14.19
CA ASP A 40 10.97 0.01 14.16
C ASP A 40 12.21 0.32 14.98
N ILE A 41 12.49 -0.52 15.97
CA ILE A 41 13.67 -0.47 16.85
C ILE A 41 14.58 -1.64 16.44
N ILE A 42 15.63 -1.32 15.70
CA ILE A 42 16.49 -2.30 15.04
C ILE A 42 17.83 -2.38 15.74
N GLY A 43 18.19 -3.57 16.21
CA GLY A 43 19.57 -3.90 16.66
C GLY A 43 20.36 -4.45 15.48
N LEU A 44 21.02 -3.57 14.71
CA LEU A 44 21.69 -3.96 13.46
C LEU A 44 23.12 -4.45 13.68
N GLY A 45 23.41 -5.67 13.26
CA GLY A 45 24.74 -6.26 13.32
C GLY A 45 25.07 -6.87 14.69
N VAL A 46 24.07 -7.40 15.41
CA VAL A 46 24.32 -8.22 16.60
C VAL A 46 25.13 -9.48 16.22
N GLU A 47 25.82 -10.09 17.16
CA GLU A 47 26.71 -11.24 16.85
C GLU A 47 25.93 -12.45 16.33
N LYS A 48 24.78 -12.74 16.93
CA LYS A 48 23.88 -13.83 16.51
C LYS A 48 22.44 -13.56 16.94
N ILE A 49 21.50 -14.14 16.23
CA ILE A 49 20.13 -14.30 16.72
C ILE A 49 20.12 -15.40 17.77
N ILE A 50 19.60 -15.11 18.96
CA ILE A 50 19.71 -15.95 20.14
C ILE A 50 18.44 -16.78 20.38
N SER A 51 18.66 -17.93 21.04
CA SER A 51 17.61 -18.77 21.60
C SER A 51 17.28 -18.34 23.05
N ARG A 52 16.22 -18.93 23.62
CA ARG A 52 15.80 -18.65 25.00
C ARG A 52 16.91 -18.89 25.97
N GLY A 53 17.18 -17.92 26.85
CA GLY A 53 18.19 -18.00 27.90
C GLY A 53 19.60 -17.62 27.46
N GLU A 54 19.83 -17.29 26.21
CA GLU A 54 21.11 -16.80 25.71
C GLU A 54 21.20 -15.26 25.77
N LEU A 55 22.43 -14.76 25.72
CA LEU A 55 22.76 -13.33 25.57
C LEU A 55 23.59 -13.13 24.31
N THR A 56 23.36 -12.06 23.60
CA THR A 56 24.20 -11.57 22.51
C THR A 56 24.65 -10.14 22.77
N LEU A 57 25.78 -9.78 22.22
CA LEU A 57 26.35 -8.44 22.34
C LEU A 57 26.54 -7.83 20.92
N GLY A 58 27.02 -6.60 20.89
CA GLY A 58 27.38 -5.92 19.65
C GLY A 58 26.20 -5.30 18.93
N GLY A 59 26.46 -4.82 17.71
CA GLY A 59 25.48 -4.14 16.90
C GLY A 59 25.36 -2.64 17.20
N ARG A 60 24.52 -1.97 16.43
CA ARG A 60 24.15 -0.56 16.59
C ARG A 60 22.65 -0.41 16.60
N LEU A 61 22.16 0.52 17.39
CA LEU A 61 20.74 0.89 17.41
C LEU A 61 20.41 1.72 16.16
N LYS A 62 19.32 1.35 15.48
CA LYS A 62 18.66 2.17 14.47
C LYS A 62 17.18 2.23 14.82
N ILE A 63 16.62 3.43 14.85
CA ILE A 63 15.19 3.66 15.07
C ILE A 63 14.65 4.34 13.81
N GLY A 64 13.53 3.88 13.32
CA GLY A 64 12.92 4.42 12.11
C GLY A 64 11.43 4.12 11.99
N PRO A 65 10.79 4.69 10.98
CA PRO A 65 9.38 4.43 10.73
C PRO A 65 9.19 3.07 10.10
N GLY A 66 8.13 2.34 10.51
CA GLY A 66 7.75 1.02 10.03
C GLY A 66 6.25 0.79 9.98
N GLY A 67 5.85 -0.47 9.76
CA GLY A 67 4.48 -0.88 9.52
C GLY A 67 4.16 -0.94 8.02
N LYS A 68 3.60 -2.06 7.55
CA LYS A 68 3.33 -2.28 6.11
C LYS A 68 2.47 -1.18 5.50
N ALA A 69 1.33 -0.86 6.13
CA ALA A 69 0.42 0.17 5.63
C ALA A 69 1.11 1.54 5.55
N ARG A 70 1.87 1.92 6.59
CA ARG A 70 2.66 3.15 6.60
C ARG A 70 3.71 3.17 5.48
N ASN A 71 4.43 2.05 5.27
CA ASN A 71 5.42 1.92 4.18
C ASN A 71 4.76 2.12 2.83
N MET A 72 3.66 1.39 2.58
CA MET A 72 2.91 1.48 1.32
C MET A 72 2.36 2.89 1.06
N ALA A 73 1.87 3.60 2.09
CA ALA A 73 1.41 4.98 1.97
C ALA A 73 2.55 5.92 1.57
N GLN A 74 3.71 5.83 2.23
CA GLN A 74 4.90 6.62 1.91
C GLN A 74 5.41 6.34 0.48
N MET A 75 5.51 5.07 0.11
CA MET A 75 5.98 4.65 -1.22
C MET A 75 5.03 5.12 -2.33
N SER A 76 3.72 5.04 -2.10
CA SER A 76 2.73 5.58 -3.04
C SER A 76 2.83 7.10 -3.19
N ALA A 77 3.08 7.82 -2.09
CA ALA A 77 3.24 9.27 -2.10
C ALA A 77 4.53 9.70 -2.84
N ALA A 78 5.62 8.98 -2.64
CA ALA A 78 6.87 9.22 -3.37
C ALA A 78 6.72 9.04 -4.90
N TYR A 79 5.82 8.15 -5.32
CA TYR A 79 5.52 7.93 -6.74
C TYR A 79 4.50 8.93 -7.30
N LEU A 80 3.36 9.16 -6.63
CA LEU A 80 2.25 9.99 -7.14
C LEU A 80 2.38 11.48 -6.80
N GLY A 81 3.21 11.82 -5.82
CA GLY A 81 3.34 13.18 -5.29
C GLY A 81 2.40 13.48 -4.13
N LYS A 82 2.56 14.67 -3.58
CA LYS A 82 1.87 15.14 -2.36
C LYS A 82 0.35 15.18 -2.51
N ASN A 83 -0.36 14.99 -1.40
CA ASN A 83 -1.82 15.09 -1.28
C ASN A 83 -2.61 14.09 -2.18
N LYS A 84 -1.97 13.00 -2.59
CA LYS A 84 -2.60 11.93 -3.36
C LYS A 84 -2.98 10.72 -2.53
N ILE A 85 -2.44 10.60 -1.33
CA ILE A 85 -2.60 9.47 -0.43
C ILE A 85 -3.20 9.97 0.88
N ALA A 86 -4.19 9.25 1.41
CA ALA A 86 -4.69 9.44 2.78
C ALA A 86 -4.43 8.17 3.60
N MET A 87 -3.87 8.34 4.78
CA MET A 87 -3.68 7.27 5.77
C MET A 87 -4.80 7.32 6.80
N ILE A 88 -5.49 6.21 7.03
CA ILE A 88 -6.42 6.05 8.13
C ILE A 88 -5.78 5.09 9.14
N GLY A 89 -5.68 5.49 10.39
CA GLY A 89 -5.03 4.65 11.38
C GLY A 89 -5.18 5.18 12.79
N ARG A 90 -4.51 4.53 13.73
CA ARG A 90 -4.49 4.94 15.12
C ARG A 90 -3.09 4.80 15.71
N THR A 91 -2.68 5.80 16.47
CA THR A 91 -1.47 5.76 17.28
C THR A 91 -1.76 6.39 18.65
N SER A 92 -0.82 6.32 19.57
CA SER A 92 -0.93 6.94 20.89
C SER A 92 0.33 7.69 21.20
N GLN A 93 0.20 8.84 21.83
CA GLN A 93 1.33 9.55 22.41
C GLN A 93 2.08 8.62 23.38
N ASP A 94 3.36 8.86 23.55
CA ASP A 94 4.21 8.16 24.50
C ASP A 94 5.32 9.11 25.00
N PRO A 95 5.89 8.85 26.20
CA PRO A 95 6.90 9.73 26.79
C PRO A 95 8.20 9.84 26.01
N TYR A 96 8.46 8.91 25.08
CA TYR A 96 9.70 8.83 24.29
C TYR A 96 9.56 9.39 22.88
N GLY A 97 8.34 9.78 22.46
CA GLY A 97 8.06 10.33 21.14
C GLY A 97 8.10 9.32 20.00
N LEU A 98 8.00 8.01 20.29
CA LEU A 98 8.01 6.95 19.28
C LEU A 98 6.87 7.13 18.28
N TRP A 99 5.68 7.56 18.73
CA TRP A 99 4.52 7.78 17.86
C TRP A 99 4.73 8.83 16.76
N LYS A 100 5.64 9.78 16.97
CA LYS A 100 5.94 10.84 15.99
C LYS A 100 6.68 10.31 14.78
N ILE A 101 7.58 9.35 14.97
CA ILE A 101 8.49 8.85 13.93
C ILE A 101 7.75 8.40 12.67
N PRO A 102 6.77 7.46 12.72
CA PRO A 102 6.02 7.05 11.54
C PRO A 102 5.13 8.17 10.99
N LEU A 103 4.54 9.00 11.87
CA LEU A 103 3.62 10.06 11.48
C LEU A 103 4.33 11.19 10.71
N GLU A 104 5.43 11.71 11.28
CA GLU A 104 6.23 12.77 10.65
C GLU A 104 6.83 12.32 9.31
N SER A 105 7.21 11.03 9.21
CA SER A 105 7.72 10.50 7.94
C SER A 105 6.66 10.49 6.83
N LEU A 106 5.40 10.24 7.15
CA LEU A 106 4.28 10.32 6.19
C LEU A 106 4.00 11.77 5.80
N GLN A 107 3.98 12.68 6.77
CA GLN A 107 3.75 14.11 6.54
C GLN A 107 4.85 14.73 5.67
N ALA A 108 6.10 14.33 5.87
CA ALA A 108 7.23 14.78 5.05
C ALA A 108 7.07 14.41 3.57
N GLU A 109 6.51 13.23 3.25
CA GLU A 109 6.18 12.80 1.90
C GLU A 109 4.86 13.40 1.37
N GLY A 110 4.14 14.15 2.20
CA GLY A 110 2.87 14.78 1.83
C GLY A 110 1.68 13.82 1.79
N VAL A 111 1.70 12.77 2.60
CA VAL A 111 0.54 11.94 2.89
C VAL A 111 -0.42 12.72 3.80
N ASP A 112 -1.71 12.68 3.48
CA ASP A 112 -2.73 13.22 4.37
C ASP A 112 -2.91 12.29 5.58
N THR A 113 -2.51 12.78 6.75
CA THR A 113 -2.58 12.07 8.03
C THR A 113 -3.68 12.59 8.94
N SER A 114 -4.59 13.44 8.45
CA SER A 114 -5.70 14.00 9.24
C SER A 114 -6.68 12.95 9.76
N TYR A 115 -6.67 11.77 9.17
CA TYR A 115 -7.46 10.60 9.57
C TYR A 115 -6.67 9.59 10.43
N VAL A 116 -5.47 9.97 10.88
CA VAL A 116 -4.72 9.18 11.88
C VAL A 116 -5.07 9.74 13.26
N LYS A 117 -5.81 8.95 14.03
CA LYS A 117 -6.21 9.32 15.39
C LYS A 117 -5.03 9.14 16.34
N VAL A 118 -4.67 10.21 17.01
CA VAL A 118 -3.61 10.23 18.04
C VAL A 118 -4.28 10.31 19.40
N SER A 119 -4.26 9.22 20.17
CA SER A 119 -4.79 9.20 21.53
C SER A 119 -3.78 9.81 22.50
N ASP A 120 -4.26 10.46 23.55
CA ASP A 120 -3.42 10.84 24.67
C ASP A 120 -2.91 9.61 25.42
N PHE A 121 -1.71 9.68 26.00
CA PHE A 121 -1.07 8.53 26.66
C PHE A 121 -1.85 8.08 27.90
N GLU A 122 -2.27 9.00 28.74
CA GLU A 122 -3.02 8.68 29.96
C GLU A 122 -4.45 8.23 29.63
N GLU A 123 -5.11 8.90 28.69
CA GLU A 123 -6.46 8.53 28.23
C GLU A 123 -6.51 7.17 27.55
N SER A 124 -5.44 6.76 26.89
CA SER A 124 -5.31 5.43 26.26
C SER A 124 -5.03 4.29 27.25
N GLY A 125 -4.96 4.59 28.56
CA GLY A 125 -4.53 3.64 29.58
C GLY A 125 -3.02 3.34 29.51
N ARG A 126 -2.21 4.34 29.15
CA ARG A 126 -0.77 4.27 28.95
C ARG A 126 -0.34 3.29 27.86
N LYS A 127 -1.14 3.20 26.82
CA LYS A 127 -0.85 2.34 25.68
C LYS A 127 0.18 3.00 24.76
N PHE A 128 1.26 2.31 24.49
CA PHE A 128 2.30 2.76 23.55
C PHE A 128 1.81 2.69 22.09
N PRO A 129 2.46 3.42 21.16
CA PRO A 129 2.25 3.23 19.73
C PRO A 129 2.65 1.82 19.28
N GLY A 130 2.38 1.47 18.06
CA GLY A 130 2.91 0.24 17.45
C GLY A 130 4.44 0.29 17.38
N VAL A 131 5.08 -0.81 17.79
CA VAL A 131 6.55 -0.96 17.78
C VAL A 131 6.92 -2.31 17.21
N ALA A 132 7.97 -2.36 16.37
CA ALA A 132 8.63 -3.60 16.01
C ALA A 132 10.05 -3.63 16.59
N LEU A 133 10.38 -4.71 17.30
CA LEU A 133 11.75 -4.98 17.79
C LEU A 133 12.40 -5.95 16.81
N ILE A 134 13.53 -5.54 16.22
CA ILE A 134 14.13 -6.26 15.08
C ILE A 134 15.65 -6.42 15.32
N PRO A 135 16.10 -7.46 16.03
CA PRO A 135 17.50 -7.84 15.99
C PRO A 135 17.87 -8.39 14.61
N VAL A 136 19.00 -7.91 14.07
CA VAL A 136 19.57 -8.35 12.79
C VAL A 136 21.02 -8.71 13.02
N ASP A 137 21.41 -9.95 12.71
CA ASP A 137 22.79 -10.39 12.90
C ASP A 137 23.75 -9.90 11.79
N LYS A 138 25.04 -10.17 11.95
CA LYS A 138 26.07 -9.81 10.98
C LYS A 138 25.90 -10.49 9.61
N LYS A 139 25.07 -11.53 9.53
CA LYS A 139 24.75 -12.27 8.30
C LYS A 139 23.44 -11.80 7.67
N GLY A 140 22.78 -10.76 8.25
CA GLY A 140 21.50 -10.25 7.78
C GLY A 140 20.27 -11.04 8.26
N LYS A 141 20.43 -12.13 9.04
CA LYS A 141 19.29 -12.85 9.61
C LYS A 141 18.62 -11.99 10.68
N ASN A 142 17.31 -12.02 10.72
CA ASN A 142 16.53 -11.23 11.67
C ASN A 142 15.46 -12.06 12.39
N GLN A 143 14.96 -11.48 13.47
CA GLN A 143 13.71 -11.85 14.12
C GLN A 143 12.87 -10.59 14.29
N ILE A 144 11.56 -10.70 14.15
CA ILE A 144 10.66 -9.55 14.25
C ILE A 144 9.63 -9.83 15.34
N TYR A 145 9.60 -8.95 16.34
CA TYR A 145 8.59 -8.94 17.39
C TYR A 145 7.73 -7.70 17.20
N VAL A 146 6.49 -7.89 16.76
CA VAL A 146 5.53 -6.80 16.60
C VAL A 146 4.72 -6.64 17.87
N LEU A 147 4.81 -5.47 18.48
CA LEU A 147 4.01 -5.01 19.61
C LEU A 147 2.98 -4.04 19.05
N PRO A 148 1.72 -4.45 18.82
CA PRO A 148 0.77 -3.65 18.07
C PRO A 148 0.38 -2.34 18.75
N GLY A 149 0.45 -2.27 20.10
CA GLY A 149 0.12 -1.05 20.84
C GLY A 149 -1.22 -0.48 20.42
N ALA A 150 -1.27 0.83 20.17
CA ALA A 150 -2.48 1.55 19.77
C ALA A 150 -3.06 1.09 18.41
N ASN A 151 -2.28 0.43 17.54
CA ASN A 151 -2.82 -0.20 16.32
C ASN A 151 -3.91 -1.24 16.64
N SER A 152 -3.85 -1.90 17.81
CA SER A 152 -4.87 -2.88 18.22
C SER A 152 -6.23 -2.25 18.53
N ASP A 153 -6.29 -0.92 18.72
CA ASP A 153 -7.52 -0.17 18.97
C ASP A 153 -8.10 0.44 17.71
N PHE A 154 -7.44 0.25 16.57
CA PHE A 154 -7.96 0.71 15.29
C PHE A 154 -9.30 0.02 14.98
N SER A 155 -10.36 0.80 14.89
CA SER A 155 -11.74 0.33 14.97
C SER A 155 -12.57 0.71 13.74
N ILE A 156 -13.76 0.15 13.67
CA ILE A 156 -14.78 0.52 12.66
C ILE A 156 -15.12 2.01 12.77
N SER A 157 -15.18 2.58 13.98
CA SER A 157 -15.45 4.01 14.17
C SER A 157 -14.43 4.90 13.49
N ASP A 158 -13.15 4.52 13.50
CA ASP A 158 -12.09 5.30 12.83
C ASP A 158 -12.28 5.31 11.28
N ILE A 159 -12.79 4.22 10.73
CA ILE A 159 -13.16 4.14 9.30
C ILE A 159 -14.41 4.97 9.00
N GLU A 160 -15.38 5.00 9.91
CA GLU A 160 -16.60 5.80 9.76
C GLU A 160 -16.32 7.30 9.88
N GLU A 161 -15.44 7.71 10.78
CA GLU A 161 -14.98 9.10 10.90
C GLU A 161 -14.28 9.59 9.62
N ALA A 162 -13.61 8.69 8.88
CA ALA A 162 -12.99 8.96 7.59
C ALA A 162 -13.96 8.80 6.39
N ASN A 163 -15.28 8.78 6.61
CA ASN A 163 -16.29 8.48 5.59
C ASN A 163 -16.18 9.32 4.31
N GLU A 164 -15.78 10.58 4.42
CA GLU A 164 -15.64 11.47 3.26
C GLU A 164 -14.63 10.96 2.22
N LEU A 165 -13.61 10.20 2.63
CA LEU A 165 -12.67 9.56 1.71
C LEU A 165 -13.36 8.54 0.81
N PHE A 166 -14.44 7.92 1.27
CA PHE A 166 -15.20 6.90 0.55
C PHE A 166 -16.34 7.46 -0.30
N LEU A 167 -16.85 8.66 0.02
CA LEU A 167 -18.00 9.26 -0.68
C LEU A 167 -17.67 9.74 -2.10
N ASN A 168 -16.44 10.06 -2.40
CA ASN A 168 -16.08 10.66 -3.67
C ASN A 168 -15.72 9.58 -4.71
N LYS A 169 -16.67 9.30 -5.61
CA LYS A 169 -16.56 8.29 -6.68
C LYS A 169 -15.82 8.77 -7.94
N LYS A 170 -15.26 9.98 -7.94
CA LYS A 170 -14.57 10.52 -9.12
C LYS A 170 -13.14 10.00 -9.21
N GLY A 171 -12.79 9.45 -10.37
CA GLY A 171 -11.44 8.95 -10.68
C GLY A 171 -11.21 7.46 -10.32
N ASN A 172 -9.99 7.02 -10.54
CA ASN A 172 -9.55 5.64 -10.30
C ASN A 172 -9.12 5.45 -8.84
N LYS A 173 -10.05 5.65 -7.88
CA LYS A 173 -9.72 5.44 -6.47
C LYS A 173 -9.34 4.00 -6.17
N VAL A 174 -8.36 3.84 -5.30
CA VAL A 174 -7.85 2.55 -4.83
C VAL A 174 -7.77 2.56 -3.31
N MET A 175 -8.21 1.49 -2.67
CA MET A 175 -7.88 1.21 -1.28
C MET A 175 -6.76 0.17 -1.25
N LEU A 176 -5.69 0.47 -0.52
CA LEU A 176 -4.55 -0.42 -0.33
C LEU A 176 -4.53 -0.86 1.14
N LEU A 177 -4.75 -2.15 1.38
CA LEU A 177 -4.99 -2.72 2.69
C LEU A 177 -3.96 -3.80 3.02
N ALA A 178 -3.35 -3.72 4.22
CA ALA A 178 -2.59 -4.80 4.84
C ALA A 178 -3.28 -5.31 6.10
N LEU A 179 -2.95 -6.54 6.53
CA LEU A 179 -3.64 -7.22 7.65
C LEU A 179 -2.94 -7.06 9.01
N GLU A 180 -2.15 -6.02 9.19
CA GLU A 180 -1.54 -5.67 10.50
C GLU A 180 -2.48 -4.85 11.41
N ILE A 181 -3.79 -5.04 11.26
CA ILE A 181 -4.85 -4.37 12.00
C ILE A 181 -5.91 -5.36 12.49
N PRO A 182 -6.80 -4.96 13.41
CA PRO A 182 -7.90 -5.82 13.83
C PRO A 182 -8.74 -6.28 12.63
N ILE A 183 -8.97 -7.59 12.54
CA ILE A 183 -9.62 -8.21 11.37
C ILE A 183 -11.04 -7.67 11.11
N ARG A 184 -11.78 -7.32 12.16
CA ARG A 184 -13.11 -6.71 12.00
C ARG A 184 -13.04 -5.36 11.28
N THR A 185 -12.02 -4.56 11.59
CA THR A 185 -11.78 -3.26 10.92
C THR A 185 -11.36 -3.48 9.46
N ALA A 186 -10.51 -4.48 9.18
CA ALA A 186 -10.13 -4.83 7.82
C ALA A 186 -11.33 -5.24 6.97
N LEU A 187 -12.17 -6.16 7.47
CA LEU A 187 -13.38 -6.62 6.77
C LEU A 187 -14.38 -5.48 6.53
N PHE A 188 -14.60 -4.62 7.53
CA PHE A 188 -15.45 -3.44 7.37
C PHE A 188 -14.90 -2.46 6.34
N SER A 189 -13.59 -2.25 6.30
CA SER A 189 -12.93 -1.39 5.30
C SER A 189 -13.15 -1.93 3.89
N ILE A 190 -13.06 -3.25 3.69
CA ILE A 190 -13.34 -3.93 2.42
C ILE A 190 -14.81 -3.70 2.00
N GLU A 191 -15.75 -3.94 2.90
CA GLU A 191 -17.17 -3.72 2.64
C GLU A 191 -17.47 -2.27 2.25
N LYS A 192 -16.93 -1.32 3.00
CA LYS A 192 -17.11 0.11 2.76
C LYS A 192 -16.53 0.56 1.42
N ALA A 193 -15.32 0.11 1.09
CA ALA A 193 -14.70 0.41 -0.20
C ALA A 193 -15.51 -0.15 -1.37
N ASN A 194 -15.99 -1.39 -1.25
CA ASN A 194 -16.84 -2.03 -2.25
C ASN A 194 -18.17 -1.28 -2.47
N SER A 195 -18.84 -0.89 -1.38
CA SER A 195 -20.09 -0.11 -1.44
C SER A 195 -19.89 1.24 -2.15
N SER A 196 -18.67 1.75 -2.10
CA SER A 196 -18.26 3.01 -2.72
C SER A 196 -17.70 2.84 -4.15
N GLY A 197 -17.60 1.61 -4.66
CA GLY A 197 -17.02 1.33 -5.98
C GLY A 197 -15.52 1.60 -6.07
N ILE A 198 -14.81 1.51 -4.94
CA ILE A 198 -13.36 1.70 -4.83
C ILE A 198 -12.68 0.36 -5.04
N ARG A 199 -11.70 0.29 -5.96
CA ARG A 199 -10.90 -0.93 -6.19
C ARG A 199 -10.03 -1.23 -4.98
N ILE A 200 -9.96 -2.50 -4.59
CA ILE A 200 -9.22 -2.93 -3.41
C ILE A 200 -8.00 -3.74 -3.84
N ILE A 201 -6.83 -3.33 -3.35
CA ILE A 201 -5.62 -4.15 -3.35
C ILE A 201 -5.43 -4.66 -1.93
N LEU A 202 -5.40 -5.98 -1.77
CA LEU A 202 -5.12 -6.64 -0.51
C LEU A 202 -3.69 -7.18 -0.52
N ASP A 203 -2.85 -6.64 0.36
CA ASP A 203 -1.58 -7.24 0.77
C ASP A 203 -1.86 -8.05 2.04
N PRO A 204 -1.85 -9.39 2.01
CA PRO A 204 -2.19 -10.18 3.18
C PRO A 204 -1.09 -10.23 4.23
N GLY A 205 -0.08 -9.39 4.12
CA GLY A 205 1.00 -9.27 5.10
C GLY A 205 0.47 -9.06 6.51
N GLY A 206 1.01 -9.83 7.45
CA GLY A 206 0.51 -9.91 8.83
C GLY A 206 -0.42 -11.09 9.09
N ILE A 207 -0.86 -11.82 8.06
CA ILE A 207 -1.71 -13.00 8.22
C ILE A 207 -0.97 -14.14 8.94
N ARG A 208 -1.69 -14.82 9.85
CA ARG A 208 -1.13 -15.96 10.62
C ARG A 208 -1.95 -17.24 10.47
N ALA A 209 -3.20 -17.11 10.03
CA ALA A 209 -4.12 -18.22 9.81
C ALA A 209 -5.16 -17.80 8.76
N PRO A 210 -5.84 -18.74 8.09
CA PRO A 210 -6.94 -18.43 7.21
C PRO A 210 -8.02 -17.61 7.95
N ILE A 211 -8.54 -16.58 7.29
CA ILE A 211 -9.56 -15.69 7.86
C ILE A 211 -10.86 -15.89 7.08
N ALA A 212 -11.88 -16.34 7.78
CA ALA A 212 -13.22 -16.51 7.18
C ALA A 212 -13.75 -15.16 6.67
N GLY A 213 -14.28 -15.14 5.46
CA GLY A 213 -14.85 -13.95 4.82
C GLY A 213 -13.82 -12.94 4.26
N LEU A 214 -12.51 -13.13 4.47
CA LEU A 214 -11.49 -12.25 3.89
C LEU A 214 -11.43 -12.37 2.38
N LEU A 215 -11.43 -13.59 1.87
CA LEU A 215 -11.42 -13.88 0.45
C LEU A 215 -12.85 -13.85 -0.07
N SER A 216 -13.42 -12.68 -0.17
CA SER A 216 -14.76 -12.45 -0.72
C SER A 216 -14.68 -11.72 -2.07
N GLU A 217 -15.76 -11.79 -2.79
CA GLU A 217 -16.02 -11.47 -4.20
C GLU A 217 -15.56 -10.11 -4.73
N LYS A 218 -14.86 -9.27 -3.98
CA LYS A 218 -14.73 -7.86 -4.35
C LYS A 218 -13.33 -7.29 -4.15
N ILE A 219 -12.33 -8.17 -4.05
CA ILE A 219 -10.92 -7.77 -4.07
C ILE A 219 -10.49 -7.69 -5.53
N PHE A 220 -10.06 -6.50 -5.97
CA PHE A 220 -9.60 -6.29 -7.33
C PHE A 220 -8.25 -6.98 -7.58
N LEU A 221 -7.32 -6.88 -6.61
CA LEU A 221 -6.01 -7.53 -6.66
C LEU A 221 -5.63 -8.04 -5.27
N ILE A 222 -5.24 -9.31 -5.18
CA ILE A 222 -4.52 -9.83 -4.01
C ILE A 222 -3.05 -10.03 -4.35
N LYS A 223 -2.16 -9.62 -3.43
CA LYS A 223 -0.70 -9.76 -3.61
C LYS A 223 -0.07 -10.50 -2.42
N PRO A 224 -0.20 -11.81 -2.31
CA PRO A 224 0.52 -12.62 -1.34
C PRO A 224 1.97 -12.89 -1.80
N ASN A 225 2.86 -13.17 -0.84
CA ASN A 225 4.07 -13.93 -1.11
C ASN A 225 3.77 -15.44 -1.04
N GLU A 226 4.79 -16.30 -1.28
CA GLU A 226 4.65 -17.76 -1.27
C GLU A 226 4.17 -18.30 0.10
N HIS A 227 4.58 -17.69 1.20
CA HIS A 227 4.18 -18.09 2.54
C HIS A 227 2.73 -17.69 2.84
N GLU A 228 2.35 -16.47 2.48
CA GLU A 228 0.98 -15.96 2.64
C GLU A 228 0.00 -16.72 1.74
N ALA A 229 0.43 -17.08 0.52
CA ALA A 229 -0.35 -17.94 -0.37
C ALA A 229 -0.59 -19.32 0.24
N LEU A 230 0.43 -19.94 0.85
CA LEU A 230 0.29 -21.21 1.56
C LEU A 230 -0.73 -21.11 2.71
N ILE A 231 -0.67 -20.06 3.52
CA ILE A 231 -1.62 -19.86 4.63
C ILE A 231 -3.07 -19.73 4.09
N LEU A 232 -3.27 -18.99 3.00
CA LEU A 232 -4.58 -18.67 2.47
C LEU A 232 -5.20 -19.78 1.64
N THR A 233 -4.38 -20.59 0.95
CA THR A 233 -4.85 -21.60 -0.01
C THR A 233 -4.52 -23.03 0.37
N GLY A 234 -3.55 -23.23 1.26
CA GLY A 234 -2.98 -24.55 1.55
C GLY A 234 -1.99 -25.04 0.49
N ILE A 235 -1.73 -24.28 -0.57
CA ILE A 235 -0.83 -24.64 -1.66
C ILE A 235 0.56 -24.03 -1.41
N LYS A 236 1.59 -24.89 -1.38
CA LYS A 236 2.99 -24.44 -1.33
C LYS A 236 3.40 -24.00 -2.73
N VAL A 237 3.64 -22.71 -2.92
CA VAL A 237 4.12 -22.16 -4.19
C VAL A 237 5.63 -22.37 -4.30
N SER A 238 6.06 -23.09 -5.33
CA SER A 238 7.47 -23.37 -5.65
C SER A 238 7.83 -23.04 -7.10
N ASP A 239 6.85 -22.98 -7.98
CA ASP A 239 6.96 -22.79 -9.41
C ASP A 239 5.66 -22.20 -10.00
N PHE A 240 5.61 -22.05 -11.32
CA PHE A 240 4.45 -21.51 -12.02
C PHE A 240 3.19 -22.37 -11.85
N ASP A 241 3.34 -23.70 -11.92
CA ASP A 241 2.20 -24.63 -11.86
C ASP A 241 1.55 -24.60 -10.48
N SER A 242 2.33 -24.65 -9.42
CA SER A 242 1.84 -24.52 -8.04
C SER A 242 1.28 -23.14 -7.75
N ALA A 243 1.82 -22.09 -8.34
CA ALA A 243 1.28 -20.73 -8.27
C ALA A 243 -0.08 -20.63 -9.00
N SER A 244 -0.25 -21.31 -10.13
CA SER A 244 -1.52 -21.39 -10.85
C SER A 244 -2.60 -22.06 -9.99
N LEU A 245 -2.28 -23.18 -9.36
CA LEU A 245 -3.22 -23.86 -8.44
C LEU A 245 -3.66 -22.95 -7.27
N ALA A 246 -2.70 -22.21 -6.68
CA ALA A 246 -3.03 -21.25 -5.63
C ALA A 246 -3.91 -20.10 -6.16
N ALA A 247 -3.62 -19.61 -7.36
CA ALA A 247 -4.39 -18.54 -8.01
C ALA A 247 -5.81 -18.97 -8.35
N GLU A 248 -6.03 -20.21 -8.79
CA GLU A 248 -7.37 -20.76 -9.04
C GLU A 248 -8.26 -20.71 -7.80
N ILE A 249 -7.69 -20.98 -6.61
CA ILE A 249 -8.44 -20.87 -5.35
C ILE A 249 -8.84 -19.41 -5.09
N PHE A 250 -7.98 -18.44 -5.31
CA PHE A 250 -8.32 -17.02 -5.17
C PHE A 250 -9.39 -16.58 -6.17
N ILE A 251 -9.22 -16.94 -7.44
CA ILE A 251 -10.16 -16.59 -8.53
C ILE A 251 -11.52 -17.23 -8.30
N SER A 252 -11.57 -18.51 -7.85
CA SER A 252 -12.84 -19.19 -7.54
C SER A 252 -13.65 -18.53 -6.41
N LYS A 253 -12.99 -17.69 -5.60
CA LYS A 253 -13.62 -16.87 -4.56
C LYS A 253 -14.01 -15.47 -5.03
N GLY A 254 -13.83 -15.18 -6.34
CA GLY A 254 -14.24 -13.92 -6.97
C GLY A 254 -13.14 -12.85 -6.99
N ILE A 255 -11.90 -13.15 -6.59
CA ILE A 255 -10.77 -12.21 -6.71
C ILE A 255 -10.40 -12.07 -8.19
N GLN A 256 -10.35 -10.82 -8.69
CA GLN A 256 -10.21 -10.57 -10.13
C GLN A 256 -8.78 -10.75 -10.64
N ASN A 257 -7.78 -10.41 -9.82
CA ASN A 257 -6.37 -10.49 -10.20
C ASN A 257 -5.54 -11.01 -9.02
N VAL A 258 -4.55 -11.83 -9.31
CA VAL A 258 -3.66 -12.45 -8.32
C VAL A 258 -2.21 -12.18 -8.73
N LEU A 259 -1.41 -11.63 -7.83
CA LEU A 259 0.03 -11.40 -8.04
C LEU A 259 0.79 -12.07 -6.89
N ILE A 260 1.30 -13.28 -7.11
CA ILE A 260 2.06 -14.02 -6.10
C ILE A 260 3.54 -13.69 -6.25
N THR A 261 4.13 -13.00 -5.28
CA THR A 261 5.57 -12.70 -5.27
C THR A 261 6.37 -13.90 -4.77
N HIS A 262 7.55 -14.16 -5.36
CA HIS A 262 8.39 -15.34 -5.07
C HIS A 262 9.88 -14.98 -5.03
N GLY A 263 10.23 -14.01 -4.18
CA GLY A 263 11.62 -13.61 -3.94
C GLY A 263 12.39 -13.33 -5.23
N GLU A 264 13.58 -13.92 -5.37
CA GLU A 264 14.45 -13.76 -6.53
C GLU A 264 13.89 -14.28 -7.86
N ARG A 265 12.84 -15.11 -7.80
CA ARG A 265 12.13 -15.59 -9.01
C ARG A 265 11.14 -14.58 -9.58
N GLY A 266 10.93 -13.43 -8.92
CA GLY A 266 10.00 -12.41 -9.35
C GLY A 266 8.58 -12.68 -8.87
N ALA A 267 7.61 -12.79 -9.78
CA ALA A 267 6.21 -13.03 -9.43
C ALA A 267 5.43 -13.79 -10.51
N TYR A 268 4.29 -14.31 -10.09
CA TYR A 268 3.32 -14.95 -10.97
C TYR A 268 2.04 -14.15 -10.96
N PHE A 269 1.58 -13.73 -12.13
CA PHE A 269 0.35 -12.96 -12.29
C PHE A 269 -0.72 -13.77 -13.00
N PHE A 270 -1.94 -13.79 -12.43
CA PHE A 270 -3.09 -14.53 -12.94
C PHE A 270 -4.34 -13.68 -12.89
N ASN A 271 -5.14 -13.76 -13.95
CA ASN A 271 -6.54 -13.36 -13.99
C ASN A 271 -7.28 -14.19 -15.04
N GLU A 272 -8.56 -13.94 -15.30
CA GLU A 272 -9.36 -14.68 -16.30
C GLU A 272 -8.77 -14.64 -17.73
N GLN A 273 -7.96 -13.64 -18.05
CA GLN A 273 -7.46 -13.40 -19.41
C GLN A 273 -5.98 -13.77 -19.59
N LYS A 274 -5.20 -13.79 -18.50
CA LYS A 274 -3.74 -13.87 -18.58
C LYS A 274 -3.17 -14.64 -17.39
N SER A 275 -2.20 -15.51 -17.71
CA SER A 275 -1.37 -16.22 -16.74
C SER A 275 0.07 -16.09 -17.19
N ILE A 276 0.92 -15.38 -16.39
CA ILE A 276 2.31 -15.13 -16.76
C ILE A 276 3.25 -15.20 -15.55
N HIS A 277 4.48 -15.61 -15.82
CA HIS A 277 5.60 -15.40 -14.95
C HIS A 277 6.26 -14.05 -15.28
N ILE A 278 6.48 -13.23 -14.26
CA ILE A 278 7.18 -11.94 -14.34
C ILE A 278 8.52 -12.13 -13.60
N PRO A 279 9.62 -12.36 -14.30
CA PRO A 279 10.93 -12.52 -13.65
C PRO A 279 11.38 -11.19 -13.02
N CYS A 280 12.29 -11.27 -12.04
CA CYS A 280 12.96 -10.08 -11.55
C CYS A 280 13.73 -9.42 -12.69
N PRO A 281 13.46 -8.14 -13.00
CA PRO A 281 14.20 -7.44 -14.04
C PRO A 281 15.63 -7.14 -13.56
N GLU A 282 16.55 -7.05 -14.52
CA GLU A 282 17.90 -6.60 -14.24
C GLU A 282 17.89 -5.13 -13.83
N VAL A 283 18.52 -4.83 -12.70
CA VAL A 283 18.76 -3.47 -12.21
C VAL A 283 20.24 -3.32 -11.85
N PRO A 284 20.81 -2.10 -11.89
CA PRO A 284 22.20 -1.90 -11.51
C PRO A 284 22.48 -2.39 -10.10
N ASP A 285 23.54 -3.18 -9.97
CA ASP A 285 24.00 -3.64 -8.67
C ASP A 285 24.59 -2.47 -7.87
N THR A 286 24.04 -2.22 -6.70
CA THR A 286 24.51 -1.18 -5.77
C THR A 286 25.41 -1.73 -4.67
N GLY A 287 25.63 -3.04 -4.64
CA GLY A 287 26.30 -3.74 -3.54
C GLY A 287 25.47 -3.80 -2.25
N THR A 288 24.21 -3.40 -2.31
CA THR A 288 23.25 -3.46 -1.19
C THR A 288 22.13 -4.43 -1.55
N TYR A 289 21.82 -5.33 -0.63
CA TYR A 289 20.74 -6.32 -0.80
C TYR A 289 19.93 -6.37 0.50
N ASP A 290 18.71 -5.84 0.46
CA ASP A 290 17.83 -5.75 1.64
C ASP A 290 16.38 -6.01 1.22
N GLU A 291 15.79 -7.07 1.75
CA GLU A 291 14.41 -7.47 1.46
C GLU A 291 13.37 -6.54 2.12
N THR A 292 13.83 -5.63 3.01
CA THR A 292 12.93 -4.74 3.76
C THR A 292 12.12 -3.85 2.82
N GLY A 293 10.80 -4.00 2.89
CA GLY A 293 9.86 -3.18 2.13
C GLY A 293 9.72 -3.52 0.65
N CYS A 294 10.39 -4.56 0.12
CA CYS A 294 10.22 -4.96 -1.28
C CYS A 294 8.75 -5.28 -1.61
N GLY A 295 8.10 -6.09 -0.78
CA GLY A 295 6.67 -6.41 -0.94
C GLY A 295 5.77 -5.19 -0.79
N ASP A 296 6.10 -4.27 0.14
CA ASP A 296 5.36 -3.02 0.34
C ASP A 296 5.50 -2.11 -0.89
N GLN A 297 6.69 -2.07 -1.51
CA GLN A 297 6.95 -1.31 -2.74
C GLN A 297 6.15 -1.87 -3.93
N VAL A 298 6.07 -3.21 -4.06
CA VAL A 298 5.23 -3.87 -5.07
C VAL A 298 3.77 -3.45 -4.91
N SER A 299 3.22 -3.54 -3.70
CA SER A 299 1.83 -3.19 -3.41
C SER A 299 1.55 -1.69 -3.62
N ALA A 300 2.47 -0.83 -3.20
CA ALA A 300 2.38 0.62 -3.37
C ALA A 300 2.36 1.04 -4.84
N LEU A 301 3.23 0.42 -5.68
CA LEU A 301 3.23 0.71 -7.10
C LEU A 301 2.03 0.14 -7.82
N ALA A 302 1.55 -1.04 -7.41
CA ALA A 302 0.30 -1.59 -7.93
C ALA A 302 -0.87 -0.61 -7.71
N ALA A 303 -1.01 -0.08 -6.50
CA ALA A 303 -2.03 0.93 -6.19
C ALA A 303 -1.84 2.22 -6.99
N SER A 304 -0.61 2.70 -7.10
CA SER A 304 -0.28 3.94 -7.81
C SER A 304 -0.55 3.84 -9.31
N GLY A 305 -0.16 2.75 -9.95
CA GLY A 305 -0.42 2.49 -11.37
C GLY A 305 -1.92 2.38 -11.69
N LEU A 306 -2.67 1.70 -10.83
CA LEU A 306 -4.14 1.62 -10.96
C LEU A 306 -4.81 2.98 -10.76
N ALA A 307 -4.33 3.79 -9.82
CA ALA A 307 -4.84 5.15 -9.59
C ALA A 307 -4.58 6.07 -10.81
N GLU A 308 -3.49 5.84 -11.54
CA GLU A 308 -3.21 6.49 -12.83
C GLU A 308 -4.02 5.93 -14.00
N GLY A 309 -4.80 4.87 -13.81
CA GLY A 309 -5.62 4.24 -14.86
C GLY A 309 -4.83 3.30 -15.79
N LYS A 310 -3.65 2.86 -15.40
CA LYS A 310 -2.85 1.91 -16.18
C LYS A 310 -3.50 0.53 -16.24
N ASN A 311 -3.16 -0.22 -17.27
CA ASN A 311 -3.59 -1.61 -17.42
C ASN A 311 -2.94 -2.49 -16.32
N ILE A 312 -3.71 -3.45 -15.78
CA ILE A 312 -3.26 -4.28 -14.65
C ILE A 312 -2.02 -5.14 -14.98
N SER A 313 -1.88 -5.62 -16.22
CA SER A 313 -0.69 -6.38 -16.62
C SER A 313 0.55 -5.50 -16.64
N GLU A 314 0.46 -4.28 -17.18
CA GLU A 314 1.56 -3.30 -17.11
C GLU A 314 1.89 -2.93 -15.66
N VAL A 315 0.86 -2.76 -14.83
CA VAL A 315 1.01 -2.48 -13.40
C VAL A 315 1.76 -3.61 -12.70
N ALA A 316 1.44 -4.87 -12.98
CA ALA A 316 2.13 -6.01 -12.38
C ALA A 316 3.65 -6.00 -12.71
N GLU A 317 4.00 -5.81 -13.98
CA GLU A 317 5.39 -5.73 -14.42
C GLU A 317 6.15 -4.56 -13.77
N LEU A 318 5.56 -3.34 -13.77
CA LEU A 318 6.14 -2.16 -13.13
C LEU A 318 6.31 -2.34 -11.61
N SER A 319 5.38 -3.06 -10.98
CA SER A 319 5.42 -3.31 -9.55
C SER A 319 6.60 -4.21 -9.18
N ILE A 320 6.89 -5.24 -9.99
CA ILE A 320 8.05 -6.10 -9.78
C ILE A 320 9.35 -5.34 -10.02
N LEU A 321 9.42 -4.50 -11.06
CA LEU A 321 10.58 -3.62 -11.26
C LEU A 321 10.84 -2.73 -10.03
N ALA A 322 9.80 -2.11 -9.48
CA ALA A 322 9.96 -1.26 -8.29
C ALA A 322 10.37 -2.06 -7.04
N GLY A 323 9.82 -3.26 -6.84
CA GLY A 323 10.24 -4.17 -5.77
C GLY A 323 11.70 -4.58 -5.89
N THR A 324 12.16 -4.90 -7.10
CA THR A 324 13.56 -5.21 -7.38
C THR A 324 14.47 -4.00 -7.15
N MET A 325 14.06 -2.79 -7.55
CA MET A 325 14.80 -1.56 -7.24
C MET A 325 14.90 -1.30 -5.73
N GLN A 326 13.84 -1.60 -4.96
CA GLN A 326 13.85 -1.48 -3.49
C GLN A 326 14.84 -2.47 -2.85
N PHE A 327 14.97 -3.68 -3.38
CA PHE A 327 15.92 -4.69 -2.90
C PHE A 327 17.38 -4.22 -2.91
N HIS A 328 17.73 -3.34 -3.85
CA HIS A 328 19.05 -2.72 -3.94
C HIS A 328 19.20 -1.45 -3.10
N ARG A 329 18.40 -1.28 -2.04
CA ARG A 329 18.41 -0.12 -1.12
C ARG A 329 18.37 -0.58 0.33
N ALA A 330 19.12 0.06 1.21
CA ALA A 330 19.12 -0.28 2.62
C ALA A 330 17.90 0.31 3.36
N GLY A 331 17.06 -0.52 3.92
CA GLY A 331 15.82 -0.12 4.59
C GLY A 331 14.77 0.45 3.62
N ILE A 332 13.80 1.17 4.16
CA ILE A 332 12.72 1.75 3.36
C ILE A 332 13.20 2.99 2.61
N GLN A 333 13.39 2.86 1.31
CA GLN A 333 13.77 3.96 0.41
C GLN A 333 12.85 3.96 -0.83
N PRO A 334 11.74 4.71 -0.79
CA PRO A 334 10.70 4.66 -1.84
C PRO A 334 11.23 4.93 -3.24
N VAL A 335 10.78 4.13 -4.21
CA VAL A 335 11.09 4.32 -5.63
C VAL A 335 10.24 5.45 -6.18
N LYS A 336 10.90 6.52 -6.67
CA LYS A 336 10.23 7.68 -7.26
C LYS A 336 9.84 7.40 -8.71
N LYS A 337 8.79 8.07 -9.17
CA LYS A 337 8.26 7.91 -10.53
C LYS A 337 9.33 8.07 -11.61
N LYS A 338 10.14 9.14 -11.53
CA LYS A 338 11.20 9.39 -12.50
C LYS A 338 12.23 8.25 -12.54
N GLU A 339 12.68 7.78 -11.38
CA GLU A 339 13.66 6.69 -11.28
C GLU A 339 13.14 5.39 -11.93
N LEU A 340 11.87 5.07 -11.70
CA LEU A 340 11.23 3.89 -12.29
C LEU A 340 11.18 3.97 -13.82
N TRP A 341 10.81 5.14 -14.37
CA TRP A 341 10.73 5.32 -15.82
C TRP A 341 12.09 5.39 -16.48
N ASP A 342 13.08 5.99 -15.84
CA ASP A 342 14.47 6.00 -16.30
C ASP A 342 15.02 4.56 -16.35
N MET A 343 14.64 3.71 -15.39
CA MET A 343 15.02 2.30 -15.35
C MET A 343 14.31 1.50 -16.45
N LYS A 344 12.99 1.64 -16.60
CA LYS A 344 12.21 0.96 -17.64
C LYS A 344 12.74 1.27 -19.05
N GLY A 345 13.15 2.51 -19.31
CA GLY A 345 13.71 2.93 -20.60
C GLY A 345 15.09 2.35 -20.91
N ARG A 346 15.81 1.83 -19.91
CA ARG A 346 17.12 1.15 -20.11
C ARG A 346 16.96 -0.35 -20.38
N SER A 347 15.82 -0.93 -20.01
CA SER A 347 15.53 -2.36 -20.17
C SER A 347 14.85 -2.70 -21.50
N GLN A 348 14.59 -1.69 -22.34
CA GLN A 348 14.12 -1.80 -23.74
C GLN A 348 15.25 -1.53 -24.72
#